data_07ee9ae532b912d34f946ea9353da727
#
_entry.id   07ee9ae532b912d34f946ea9353da727
#
_cell.length_a   1.000
_cell.length_b   1.000
_cell.length_c   1.000
_cell.angle_alpha   90.00
_cell.angle_beta   90.00
_cell.angle_gamma   90.00
#
_symmetry.space_group_name_H-M   'P 1'
#
loop_
_entity.id
_entity.type
_entity.pdbx_description
1 polymer ?
#
loop_
_entity_poly.entity_id
_entity_poly.type
_entity_poly.pdbx_seq_one_letter_code
_entity_poly.pdbx_strand_id
1 'polypeptide(L)'
;MTARILVVDDVPANVKLLEVRLLAEYFEVLTATNGRDAIETCENGKVDVVLLDVMMSDMDGFEVCRRLKNDPATAHIPIVMITALDQVSDRVRGLEAGADDFLTKPVNDLQLMTRVKSLVRLKMLTDELRLRATTTRNIGIEELLSRRGPALEAMPKVLVVDGREPSGQRIVRMLRDSAEVDVTADPQAGFFQAADAPYECVIVATGFTDFDPLRLCSQLRSLDRTRFLPIILVADEGEEERIIRGLELGINDYIIRPIDQQELTARLRTQVKRKRYNDQLRDSVAQTIEMAVIDGLTGLHNRRYLDSHLQTLFDRSVARRRPLSLMITDLDRFKSINDTHGHDGGDDVLREFARRLRKNVRGIDLACRFGGEEFVVVMPDTEAHIAEKVAERIRAGIEKEPFMIGSSGLSINVTVSVGVSSIRRGADTVEELMKRADVALYEAKTGGRNRVVAKAA
;
A
#
# COMPACT_ATOMS: atom_id res chain seq x y z
N MET A 1 -17.25 3.08 -14.21
CA MET A 1 -17.67 4.42 -13.76
C MET A 1 -17.02 5.42 -14.69
N THR A 2 -17.79 6.36 -15.21
CA THR A 2 -17.28 7.42 -16.09
C THR A 2 -16.56 8.44 -15.20
N ALA A 3 -15.33 8.83 -15.53
CA ALA A 3 -14.59 9.83 -14.77
C ALA A 3 -15.19 11.23 -15.00
N ARG A 4 -15.15 12.08 -13.98
CA ARG A 4 -15.66 13.45 -13.96
C ARG A 4 -14.53 14.45 -14.15
N ILE A 5 -14.56 15.18 -15.23
CA ILE A 5 -13.53 16.18 -15.57
C ILE A 5 -14.14 17.56 -15.39
N LEU A 6 -13.53 18.38 -14.52
CA LEU A 6 -13.91 19.79 -14.37
C LEU A 6 -13.09 20.64 -15.35
N VAL A 7 -13.77 21.36 -16.22
CA VAL A 7 -13.17 22.32 -17.15
C VAL A 7 -13.40 23.74 -16.62
N VAL A 8 -12.32 24.49 -16.45
CA VAL A 8 -12.30 25.85 -15.89
C VAL A 8 -11.63 26.80 -16.86
N ASP A 9 -12.35 27.74 -17.45
CA ASP A 9 -11.85 28.80 -18.36
C ASP A 9 -12.87 29.93 -18.33
N ASP A 10 -12.44 31.19 -18.23
CA ASP A 10 -13.36 32.34 -18.18
C ASP A 10 -13.95 32.69 -19.55
N VAL A 11 -13.48 32.06 -20.62
CA VAL A 11 -14.02 32.18 -21.97
C VAL A 11 -14.97 31.03 -22.29
N PRO A 12 -16.31 31.22 -22.34
CA PRO A 12 -17.27 30.15 -22.55
C PRO A 12 -17.05 29.30 -23.81
N ALA A 13 -16.49 29.88 -24.85
CA ALA A 13 -16.14 29.15 -26.08
C ALA A 13 -15.08 28.10 -25.87
N ASN A 14 -14.05 28.39 -25.04
CA ASN A 14 -13.00 27.44 -24.69
C ASN A 14 -13.57 26.29 -23.85
N VAL A 15 -14.41 26.62 -22.85
CA VAL A 15 -15.12 25.62 -22.03
C VAL A 15 -15.90 24.67 -22.93
N LYS A 16 -16.70 25.23 -23.85
CA LYS A 16 -17.55 24.44 -24.75
C LYS A 16 -16.74 23.54 -25.69
N LEU A 17 -15.61 24.04 -26.19
CA LEU A 17 -14.72 23.26 -27.06
C LEU A 17 -14.15 22.04 -26.32
N LEU A 18 -13.63 22.23 -25.11
CA LEU A 18 -13.09 21.13 -24.30
C LEU A 18 -14.18 20.17 -23.84
N GLU A 19 -15.36 20.68 -23.46
CA GLU A 19 -16.52 19.89 -23.09
C GLU A 19 -16.90 18.91 -24.21
N VAL A 20 -17.08 19.39 -25.43
CA VAL A 20 -17.45 18.56 -26.58
C VAL A 20 -16.43 17.47 -26.85
N ARG A 21 -15.13 17.80 -26.77
CA ARG A 21 -14.02 16.83 -26.96
C ARG A 21 -14.03 15.74 -25.89
N LEU A 22 -14.21 16.09 -24.62
CA LEU A 22 -14.22 15.15 -23.51
C LEU A 22 -15.49 14.26 -23.51
N LEU A 23 -16.65 14.84 -23.84
CA LEU A 23 -17.90 14.10 -24.00
C LEU A 23 -17.82 13.04 -25.12
N ALA A 24 -17.09 13.33 -26.21
CA ALA A 24 -16.85 12.38 -27.28
C ALA A 24 -16.05 11.15 -26.84
N GLU A 25 -15.25 11.26 -25.77
CA GLU A 25 -14.49 10.18 -25.14
C GLU A 25 -15.21 9.58 -23.91
N TYR A 26 -16.49 9.84 -23.79
CA TYR A 26 -17.36 9.29 -22.74
C TYR A 26 -17.02 9.76 -21.31
N PHE A 27 -16.35 10.90 -21.12
CA PHE A 27 -16.19 11.51 -19.80
C PHE A 27 -17.46 12.27 -19.38
N GLU A 28 -17.73 12.33 -18.08
CA GLU A 28 -18.68 13.27 -17.50
C GLU A 28 -17.97 14.61 -17.32
N VAL A 29 -18.54 15.71 -17.83
CA VAL A 29 -17.89 17.01 -17.82
C VAL A 29 -18.66 17.97 -16.93
N LEU A 30 -17.94 18.55 -15.96
CA LEU A 30 -18.39 19.68 -15.16
C LEU A 30 -17.69 20.94 -15.68
N THR A 31 -18.33 22.09 -15.57
CA THR A 31 -17.80 23.35 -16.09
C THR A 31 -17.87 24.45 -15.05
N ALA A 32 -16.84 25.30 -14.99
CA ALA A 32 -16.80 26.52 -14.21
C ALA A 32 -16.19 27.65 -15.06
N THR A 33 -16.67 28.87 -14.87
CA THR A 33 -16.20 30.03 -15.61
C THR A 33 -15.38 31.01 -14.76
N ASN A 34 -15.09 30.65 -13.52
CA ASN A 34 -14.24 31.41 -12.61
C ASN A 34 -13.60 30.51 -11.54
N GLY A 35 -12.59 31.01 -10.85
CA GLY A 35 -11.83 30.23 -9.87
C GLY A 35 -12.61 29.86 -8.61
N ARG A 36 -13.57 30.69 -8.19
CA ARG A 36 -14.39 30.44 -6.99
C ARG A 36 -15.32 29.25 -7.21
N ASP A 37 -16.07 29.24 -8.31
CA ASP A 37 -16.97 28.14 -8.66
C ASP A 37 -16.18 26.83 -8.87
N ALA A 38 -14.96 26.92 -9.40
CA ALA A 38 -14.09 25.76 -9.56
C ALA A 38 -13.69 25.14 -8.20
N ILE A 39 -13.32 25.97 -7.23
CA ILE A 39 -12.98 25.50 -5.87
C ILE A 39 -14.21 24.88 -5.21
N GLU A 40 -15.36 25.57 -5.22
CA GLU A 40 -16.61 25.07 -4.64
C GLU A 40 -17.05 23.73 -5.29
N THR A 41 -16.90 23.60 -6.61
CA THR A 41 -17.21 22.36 -7.32
C THR A 41 -16.29 21.21 -6.88
N CYS A 42 -15.01 21.48 -6.64
CA CYS A 42 -14.06 20.46 -6.13
C CYS A 42 -14.35 20.06 -4.68
N GLU A 43 -14.76 21.00 -3.82
CA GLU A 43 -15.10 20.75 -2.42
C GLU A 43 -16.40 19.94 -2.26
N ASN A 44 -17.41 20.27 -3.03
CA ASN A 44 -18.74 19.66 -2.97
C ASN A 44 -18.92 18.48 -3.93
N GLY A 45 -18.06 18.34 -4.92
CA GLY A 45 -18.18 17.39 -6.01
C GLY A 45 -17.24 16.20 -5.93
N LYS A 46 -17.52 15.21 -6.77
CA LYS A 46 -16.63 14.11 -7.04
C LYS A 46 -15.91 14.43 -8.37
N VAL A 47 -14.87 15.26 -8.30
CA VAL A 47 -14.04 15.62 -9.45
C VAL A 47 -12.82 14.68 -9.50
N ASP A 48 -12.58 14.09 -10.67
CA ASP A 48 -11.46 13.19 -10.87
C ASP A 48 -10.21 13.87 -11.45
N VAL A 49 -10.41 14.88 -12.32
CA VAL A 49 -9.33 15.71 -12.90
C VAL A 49 -9.87 17.12 -13.14
N VAL A 50 -9.04 18.12 -12.90
CA VAL A 50 -9.33 19.53 -13.23
C VAL A 50 -8.48 19.94 -14.44
N LEU A 51 -9.11 20.49 -15.46
CA LEU A 51 -8.49 21.22 -16.56
C LEU A 51 -8.68 22.71 -16.29
N LEU A 52 -7.60 23.42 -15.99
CA LEU A 52 -7.64 24.76 -15.43
C LEU A 52 -6.91 25.76 -16.33
N ASP A 53 -7.62 26.74 -16.85
CA ASP A 53 -6.97 27.87 -17.53
C ASP A 53 -6.15 28.69 -16.53
N VAL A 54 -4.99 29.14 -17.00
CA VAL A 54 -4.10 29.99 -16.18
C VAL A 54 -4.57 31.44 -16.19
N MET A 55 -5.02 31.93 -17.34
CA MET A 55 -5.31 33.34 -17.56
C MET A 55 -6.81 33.61 -17.38
N MET A 56 -7.24 33.77 -16.14
CA MET A 56 -8.63 34.14 -15.81
C MET A 56 -8.71 35.51 -15.13
N SER A 57 -9.84 36.20 -15.34
CA SER A 57 -10.00 37.61 -14.98
C SER A 57 -10.15 37.87 -13.47
N ASP A 58 -10.71 36.95 -12.68
CA ASP A 58 -11.02 37.16 -11.25
C ASP A 58 -9.90 36.58 -10.35
N MET A 59 -9.57 35.32 -10.55
CA MET A 59 -8.51 34.61 -9.81
C MET A 59 -7.68 33.83 -10.81
N ASP A 60 -6.36 34.05 -10.83
CA ASP A 60 -5.49 33.32 -11.76
C ASP A 60 -5.47 31.82 -11.45
N GLY A 61 -5.24 30.99 -12.47
CA GLY A 61 -5.22 29.55 -12.33
C GLY A 61 -4.15 29.03 -11.35
N PHE A 62 -3.05 29.77 -11.16
CA PHE A 62 -2.04 29.41 -10.18
C PHE A 62 -2.56 29.54 -8.75
N GLU A 63 -3.37 30.55 -8.45
CA GLU A 63 -3.97 30.72 -7.13
C GLU A 63 -5.05 29.66 -6.87
N VAL A 64 -5.90 29.36 -7.85
CA VAL A 64 -6.87 28.25 -7.76
C VAL A 64 -6.16 26.93 -7.46
N CYS A 65 -5.07 26.64 -8.19
CA CYS A 65 -4.27 25.44 -8.00
C CYS A 65 -3.69 25.38 -6.58
N ARG A 66 -3.05 26.45 -6.10
CA ARG A 66 -2.51 26.51 -4.74
C ARG A 66 -3.56 26.24 -3.66
N ARG A 67 -4.75 26.82 -3.79
CA ARG A 67 -5.86 26.60 -2.83
C ARG A 67 -6.30 25.15 -2.83
N LEU A 68 -6.57 24.58 -3.99
CA LEU A 68 -6.97 23.17 -4.12
C LEU A 68 -5.90 22.20 -3.60
N LYS A 69 -4.61 22.51 -3.81
CA LYS A 69 -3.48 21.64 -3.38
C LYS A 69 -3.08 21.81 -1.92
N ASN A 70 -3.47 22.90 -1.28
CA ASN A 70 -3.25 23.12 0.15
C ASN A 70 -4.38 22.58 1.03
N ASP A 71 -5.56 22.32 0.48
CA ASP A 71 -6.67 21.72 1.21
C ASP A 71 -6.56 20.19 1.17
N PRO A 72 -6.48 19.51 2.34
CA PRO A 72 -6.46 18.04 2.41
C PRO A 72 -7.64 17.35 1.71
N ALA A 73 -8.80 18.02 1.63
CA ALA A 73 -9.98 17.48 0.97
C ALA A 73 -9.84 17.41 -0.56
N THR A 74 -9.12 18.35 -1.18
CA THR A 74 -9.00 18.49 -2.63
C THR A 74 -7.57 18.26 -3.16
N ALA A 75 -6.55 18.26 -2.30
CA ALA A 75 -5.13 18.13 -2.69
C ALA A 75 -4.82 16.90 -3.55
N HIS A 76 -5.63 15.84 -3.42
CA HIS A 76 -5.47 14.59 -4.16
C HIS A 76 -6.04 14.63 -5.59
N ILE A 77 -6.78 15.69 -5.96
CA ILE A 77 -7.36 15.86 -7.30
C ILE A 77 -6.24 16.32 -8.25
N PRO A 78 -5.95 15.59 -9.33
CA PRO A 78 -5.00 16.04 -10.35
C PRO A 78 -5.48 17.30 -11.06
N ILE A 79 -4.54 18.24 -11.28
CA ILE A 79 -4.79 19.49 -11.97
C ILE A 79 -3.87 19.59 -13.18
N VAL A 80 -4.46 19.76 -14.36
CA VAL A 80 -3.75 20.06 -15.60
C VAL A 80 -3.98 21.53 -15.92
N MET A 81 -2.93 22.32 -15.95
CA MET A 81 -3.03 23.71 -16.39
C MET A 81 -3.08 23.82 -17.92
N ILE A 82 -3.99 24.62 -18.43
CA ILE A 82 -4.09 24.95 -19.86
C ILE A 82 -3.64 26.40 -20.02
N THR A 83 -2.63 26.65 -20.84
CA THR A 83 -2.04 27.98 -20.92
C THR A 83 -1.63 28.35 -22.34
N ALA A 84 -1.74 29.64 -22.67
CA ALA A 84 -1.12 30.21 -23.85
C ALA A 84 0.34 30.59 -23.62
N LEU A 85 0.81 30.49 -22.37
CA LEU A 85 2.18 30.85 -21.98
C LEU A 85 3.14 29.70 -22.30
N ASP A 86 4.10 29.98 -23.17
CA ASP A 86 5.06 28.99 -23.68
C ASP A 86 6.39 28.99 -22.94
N GLN A 87 6.57 29.94 -22.01
CA GLN A 87 7.86 30.11 -21.34
C GLN A 87 8.06 29.04 -20.26
N VAL A 88 9.32 28.60 -20.12
CA VAL A 88 9.71 27.65 -19.08
C VAL A 88 9.34 28.14 -17.66
N SER A 89 9.49 29.48 -17.42
CA SER A 89 9.11 30.12 -16.17
C SER A 89 7.67 29.89 -15.77
N ASP A 90 6.75 29.89 -16.72
CA ASP A 90 5.33 29.72 -16.45
C ASP A 90 5.00 28.26 -16.11
N ARG A 91 5.66 27.34 -16.82
CA ARG A 91 5.58 25.90 -16.50
C ARG A 91 6.10 25.59 -15.10
N VAL A 92 7.26 26.14 -14.75
CA VAL A 92 7.83 26.00 -13.39
C VAL A 92 6.89 26.56 -12.35
N ARG A 93 6.36 27.78 -12.56
CA ARG A 93 5.39 28.40 -11.65
C ARG A 93 4.14 27.56 -11.44
N GLY A 94 3.64 26.91 -12.51
CA GLY A 94 2.50 25.99 -12.43
C GLY A 94 2.79 24.75 -11.60
N LEU A 95 3.94 24.12 -11.82
CA LEU A 95 4.38 22.95 -11.06
C LEU A 95 4.64 23.31 -9.58
N GLU A 96 5.22 24.48 -9.29
CA GLU A 96 5.42 24.99 -7.93
C GLU A 96 4.08 25.31 -7.23
N ALA A 97 3.07 25.75 -7.97
CA ALA A 97 1.71 25.91 -7.47
C ALA A 97 1.04 24.55 -7.13
N GLY A 98 1.65 23.45 -7.54
CA GLY A 98 1.19 22.09 -7.27
C GLY A 98 0.45 21.43 -8.44
N ALA A 99 0.41 22.05 -9.62
CA ALA A 99 -0.16 21.42 -10.81
C ALA A 99 0.55 20.09 -11.11
N ASP A 100 -0.22 19.14 -11.59
CA ASP A 100 0.27 17.82 -11.94
C ASP A 100 0.83 17.78 -13.36
N ASP A 101 0.30 18.66 -14.23
CA ASP A 101 0.75 18.80 -15.61
C ASP A 101 0.24 20.11 -16.24
N PHE A 102 0.65 20.36 -17.50
CA PHE A 102 0.12 21.48 -18.29
C PHE A 102 0.05 21.13 -19.77
N LEU A 103 -0.82 21.84 -20.47
CA LEU A 103 -1.02 21.79 -21.91
C LEU A 103 -0.97 23.22 -22.47
N THR A 104 -0.28 23.40 -23.59
CA THR A 104 -0.23 24.69 -24.28
C THR A 104 -1.38 24.84 -25.25
N LYS A 105 -1.96 26.05 -25.31
CA LYS A 105 -2.95 26.42 -26.34
C LYS A 105 -2.21 26.72 -27.68
N PRO A 106 -2.71 26.23 -28.81
CA PRO A 106 -3.91 25.44 -29.01
C PRO A 106 -3.75 24.00 -28.52
N VAL A 107 -4.74 23.51 -27.75
CA VAL A 107 -4.67 22.18 -27.13
C VAL A 107 -4.80 21.10 -28.21
N ASN A 108 -3.80 20.24 -28.30
CA ASN A 108 -3.82 19.06 -29.16
C ASN A 108 -4.70 17.96 -28.55
N ASP A 109 -5.63 17.42 -29.33
CA ASP A 109 -6.60 16.42 -28.86
C ASP A 109 -5.95 15.15 -28.33
N LEU A 110 -4.94 14.66 -29.03
CA LEU A 110 -4.25 13.44 -28.64
C LEU A 110 -3.47 13.63 -27.31
N GLN A 111 -2.78 14.75 -27.16
CA GLN A 111 -2.09 15.11 -25.92
C GLN A 111 -3.08 15.27 -24.76
N LEU A 112 -4.19 15.99 -24.97
CA LEU A 112 -5.24 16.17 -23.96
C LEU A 112 -5.77 14.82 -23.47
N MET A 113 -6.21 13.98 -24.41
CA MET A 113 -6.82 12.69 -24.05
C MET A 113 -5.87 11.74 -23.36
N THR A 114 -4.62 11.69 -23.83
CA THR A 114 -3.59 10.84 -23.21
C THR A 114 -3.29 11.27 -21.79
N ARG A 115 -3.17 12.60 -21.54
CA ARG A 115 -2.94 13.17 -20.22
C ARG A 115 -4.11 12.92 -19.28
N VAL A 116 -5.33 13.24 -19.71
CA VAL A 116 -6.54 13.03 -18.92
C VAL A 116 -6.70 11.55 -18.55
N LYS A 117 -6.59 10.64 -19.52
CA LYS A 117 -6.68 9.19 -19.26
C LYS A 117 -5.61 8.69 -18.28
N SER A 118 -4.38 9.18 -18.39
CA SER A 118 -3.30 8.83 -17.46
C SER A 118 -3.58 9.31 -16.04
N LEU A 119 -4.02 10.56 -15.88
CA LEU A 119 -4.31 11.14 -14.57
C LEU A 119 -5.56 10.55 -13.92
N VAL A 120 -6.61 10.25 -14.70
CA VAL A 120 -7.81 9.53 -14.23
C VAL A 120 -7.42 8.16 -13.66
N ARG A 121 -6.56 7.41 -14.36
CA ARG A 121 -6.07 6.11 -13.88
C ARG A 121 -5.34 6.24 -12.54
N LEU A 122 -4.45 7.22 -12.42
CA LEU A 122 -3.73 7.51 -11.18
C LEU A 122 -4.68 7.90 -10.04
N LYS A 123 -5.67 8.75 -10.33
CA LYS A 123 -6.68 9.20 -9.37
C LYS A 123 -7.50 8.04 -8.83
N MET A 124 -7.99 7.15 -9.71
CA MET A 124 -8.76 5.98 -9.31
C MET A 124 -7.97 5.06 -8.36
N LEU A 125 -6.69 4.82 -8.65
CA LEU A 125 -5.82 4.04 -7.77
C LEU A 125 -5.61 4.70 -6.40
N THR A 126 -5.42 6.02 -6.39
CA THR A 126 -5.25 6.79 -5.14
C THR A 126 -6.53 6.80 -4.32
N ASP A 127 -7.70 6.96 -4.96
CA ASP A 127 -9.00 6.96 -4.28
C ASP A 127 -9.34 5.59 -3.69
N GLU A 128 -9.03 4.51 -4.39
CA GLU A 128 -9.18 3.16 -3.84
C GLU A 128 -8.36 2.98 -2.57
N LEU A 129 -7.09 3.42 -2.59
CA LEU A 129 -6.24 3.37 -1.40
C LEU A 129 -6.76 4.26 -0.27
N ARG A 130 -7.23 5.47 -0.58
CA ARG A 130 -7.84 6.38 0.40
C ARG A 130 -9.11 5.78 1.01
N LEU A 131 -9.99 5.22 0.19
CA LEU A 131 -11.21 4.58 0.66
C LEU A 131 -10.88 3.41 1.62
N ARG A 132 -9.92 2.59 1.26
CA ARG A 132 -9.44 1.50 2.13
C ARG A 132 -8.86 2.06 3.44
N ALA A 133 -8.03 3.08 3.38
CA ALA A 133 -7.46 3.73 4.57
C ALA A 133 -8.53 4.39 5.46
N THR A 134 -9.59 5.00 4.90
CA THR A 134 -10.68 5.63 5.67
C THR A 134 -11.65 4.63 6.26
N THR A 135 -11.97 3.54 5.57
CA THR A 135 -12.80 2.45 6.12
C THR A 135 -12.14 1.84 7.36
N THR A 136 -10.82 1.88 7.39
CA THR A 136 -10.00 1.41 8.50
C THR A 136 -9.90 2.44 9.64
N ARG A 137 -10.05 3.73 9.35
CA ARG A 137 -10.05 4.85 10.33
C ARG A 137 -11.13 4.72 11.40
N ASN A 138 -12.28 4.13 11.07
CA ASN A 138 -13.35 3.85 12.02
C ASN A 138 -12.97 2.83 13.12
N ILE A 139 -11.73 2.33 13.12
CA ILE A 139 -11.19 1.39 14.13
C ILE A 139 -10.24 2.12 15.13
N GLY A 140 -10.19 3.44 15.16
CA GLY A 140 -9.50 4.19 16.22
C GLY A 140 -8.06 4.65 15.91
N ILE A 141 -7.71 4.89 14.64
CA ILE A 141 -6.31 5.19 14.21
C ILE A 141 -6.09 6.69 13.88
N GLU A 142 -6.84 7.59 14.50
CA GLU A 142 -6.64 9.04 14.26
C GLU A 142 -5.25 9.56 14.70
N GLU A 143 -4.65 8.96 15.72
CA GLU A 143 -3.35 9.39 16.25
C GLU A 143 -2.14 8.97 15.39
N LEU A 144 -2.24 7.92 14.60
CA LEU A 144 -1.12 7.43 13.78
C LEU A 144 -0.95 8.20 12.45
N LEU A 145 -2.04 8.77 11.91
CA LEU A 145 -1.99 9.57 10.67
C LEU A 145 -1.56 11.02 10.91
N SER A 146 -1.60 11.51 12.15
CA SER A 146 -1.12 12.85 12.52
C SER A 146 0.38 12.90 12.77
N ARG A 147 1.08 11.79 12.86
CA ARG A 147 2.55 11.76 12.88
C ARG A 147 3.06 12.07 11.47
N ARG A 148 3.23 13.36 11.17
CA ARG A 148 4.12 13.84 10.10
C ARG A 148 5.50 13.25 10.38
N GLY A 149 5.83 12.14 9.72
CA GLY A 149 7.16 11.56 9.81
C GLY A 149 8.18 12.49 9.13
N PRO A 150 9.44 12.48 9.56
CA PRO A 150 10.54 13.30 9.02
C PRO A 150 10.93 12.95 7.58
N ALA A 151 10.21 12.07 6.90
CA ALA A 151 10.54 11.55 5.58
C ALA A 151 10.33 12.52 4.40
N LEU A 152 9.74 13.72 4.61
CA LEU A 152 9.54 14.70 3.53
C LEU A 152 10.80 15.55 3.24
N GLU A 153 11.78 15.57 4.14
CA GLU A 153 12.98 16.41 4.02
C GLU A 153 14.20 15.67 3.45
N ALA A 154 14.21 14.34 3.39
CA ALA A 154 15.33 13.60 2.84
C ALA A 154 15.44 13.77 1.31
N MET A 155 16.65 13.98 0.82
CA MET A 155 16.92 14.00 -0.63
C MET A 155 16.45 12.70 -1.28
N PRO A 156 15.64 12.76 -2.36
CA PRO A 156 15.20 11.57 -3.05
C PRO A 156 16.34 10.89 -3.80
N LYS A 157 16.34 9.56 -3.81
CA LYS A 157 17.26 8.79 -4.64
C LYS A 157 16.66 8.56 -6.03
N VAL A 158 17.41 8.97 -7.08
CA VAL A 158 16.95 8.99 -8.47
C VAL A 158 17.92 8.18 -9.34
N LEU A 159 17.37 7.34 -10.22
CA LEU A 159 18.15 6.63 -11.22
C LEU A 159 17.97 7.30 -12.58
N VAL A 160 19.08 7.61 -13.26
CA VAL A 160 19.08 8.11 -14.64
C VAL A 160 19.58 7.02 -15.56
N VAL A 161 18.81 6.69 -16.60
CA VAL A 161 19.18 5.72 -17.63
C VAL A 161 19.22 6.45 -18.95
N ASP A 162 20.43 6.78 -19.43
CA ASP A 162 20.65 7.58 -20.65
C ASP A 162 21.82 7.01 -21.44
N GLY A 163 21.55 6.51 -22.64
CA GLY A 163 22.57 5.95 -23.54
C GLY A 163 23.62 6.97 -23.99
N ARG A 164 23.36 8.27 -23.81
CA ARG A 164 24.30 9.36 -24.11
C ARG A 164 24.98 9.82 -22.83
N GLU A 165 26.15 9.30 -22.51
CA GLU A 165 26.89 9.60 -21.28
C GLU A 165 27.01 11.10 -20.96
N PRO A 166 27.33 12.02 -21.88
CA PRO A 166 27.37 13.44 -21.59
C PRO A 166 26.03 14.03 -21.19
N SER A 167 24.95 13.48 -21.71
CA SER A 167 23.56 13.86 -21.37
C SER A 167 23.19 13.39 -19.96
N GLY A 168 23.46 12.14 -19.63
CA GLY A 168 23.23 11.60 -18.29
C GLY A 168 23.97 12.41 -17.22
N GLN A 169 25.26 12.71 -17.46
CA GLN A 169 26.07 13.54 -16.56
C GLN A 169 25.54 14.98 -16.43
N ARG A 170 24.92 15.53 -17.48
CA ARG A 170 24.28 16.84 -17.41
C ARG A 170 23.05 16.80 -16.48
N ILE A 171 22.21 15.76 -16.57
CA ILE A 171 21.06 15.56 -15.68
C ILE A 171 21.53 15.43 -14.23
N VAL A 172 22.57 14.65 -13.96
CA VAL A 172 23.17 14.54 -12.60
C VAL A 172 23.54 15.91 -12.05
N ARG A 173 24.23 16.73 -12.84
CA ARG A 173 24.63 18.10 -12.43
C ARG A 173 23.45 19.01 -12.17
N MET A 174 22.38 18.91 -12.96
CA MET A 174 21.15 19.68 -12.76
C MET A 174 20.42 19.34 -11.47
N LEU A 175 20.47 18.07 -11.03
CA LEU A 175 19.72 17.57 -9.88
C LEU A 175 20.53 17.48 -8.58
N ARG A 176 21.83 17.76 -8.59
CA ARG A 176 22.75 17.54 -7.45
C ARG A 176 22.29 18.17 -6.12
N ASP A 177 21.60 19.33 -6.20
CA ASP A 177 21.13 20.06 -5.03
C ASP A 177 19.70 19.62 -4.61
N SER A 178 19.09 18.70 -5.37
CA SER A 178 17.68 18.28 -5.20
C SER A 178 17.48 16.78 -5.06
N ALA A 179 18.48 15.97 -5.43
CA ALA A 179 18.40 14.51 -5.40
C ALA A 179 19.79 13.86 -5.32
N GLU A 180 19.85 12.66 -4.73
CA GLU A 180 20.95 11.73 -4.89
C GLU A 180 20.76 10.95 -6.19
N VAL A 181 21.69 11.10 -7.15
CA VAL A 181 21.48 10.61 -8.50
C VAL A 181 22.53 9.57 -8.89
N ASP A 182 22.06 8.36 -9.19
CA ASP A 182 22.83 7.33 -9.87
C ASP A 182 22.58 7.38 -11.37
N VAL A 183 23.59 7.14 -12.20
CA VAL A 183 23.46 7.17 -13.67
C VAL A 183 24.05 5.91 -14.29
N THR A 184 23.37 5.39 -15.31
CA THR A 184 23.85 4.27 -16.13
C THR A 184 23.50 4.51 -17.60
N ALA A 185 24.39 4.09 -18.49
CA ALA A 185 24.12 4.10 -19.93
C ALA A 185 23.54 2.76 -20.44
N ASP A 186 23.60 1.70 -19.62
CA ASP A 186 23.06 0.38 -19.95
C ASP A 186 21.64 0.21 -19.41
N PRO A 187 20.64 0.05 -20.31
CA PRO A 187 19.24 -0.17 -19.90
C PRO A 187 19.02 -1.40 -19.04
N GLN A 188 19.81 -2.48 -19.28
CA GLN A 188 19.68 -3.71 -18.51
C GLN A 188 20.22 -3.55 -17.09
N ALA A 189 21.38 -2.92 -16.95
CA ALA A 189 21.90 -2.53 -15.64
C ALA A 189 20.92 -1.60 -14.90
N GLY A 190 20.31 -0.64 -15.61
CA GLY A 190 19.29 0.25 -15.07
C GLY A 190 18.07 -0.47 -14.55
N PHE A 191 17.60 -1.51 -15.25
CA PHE A 191 16.50 -2.34 -14.79
C PHE A 191 16.82 -3.05 -13.47
N PHE A 192 17.97 -3.70 -13.35
CA PHE A 192 18.39 -4.40 -12.13
C PHE A 192 18.62 -3.42 -10.98
N GLN A 193 19.29 -2.29 -11.22
CA GLN A 193 19.49 -1.26 -10.20
C GLN A 193 18.15 -0.75 -9.65
N ALA A 194 17.18 -0.47 -10.52
CA ALA A 194 15.85 -0.02 -10.12
C ALA A 194 15.10 -1.06 -9.28
N ALA A 195 15.35 -2.37 -9.50
CA ALA A 195 14.73 -3.46 -8.75
C ALA A 195 15.38 -3.70 -7.37
N ASP A 196 16.69 -3.44 -7.25
CA ASP A 196 17.49 -3.81 -6.07
C ASP A 196 17.64 -2.66 -5.06
N ALA A 197 17.55 -1.40 -5.50
CA ALA A 197 17.72 -0.22 -4.65
C ALA A 197 16.44 0.61 -4.49
N PRO A 198 16.27 1.34 -3.37
CA PRO A 198 15.05 2.10 -3.06
C PRO A 198 15.00 3.45 -3.79
N TYR A 199 14.98 3.43 -5.11
CA TYR A 199 14.79 4.66 -5.88
C TYR A 199 13.36 5.21 -5.72
N GLU A 200 13.27 6.53 -5.76
CA GLU A 200 11.99 7.24 -5.69
C GLU A 200 11.52 7.77 -7.05
N CYS A 201 12.42 7.81 -8.05
CA CYS A 201 12.10 8.13 -9.44
C CYS A 201 13.14 7.51 -10.37
N VAL A 202 12.72 7.16 -11.59
CA VAL A 202 13.61 6.78 -12.68
C VAL A 202 13.43 7.79 -13.81
N ILE A 203 14.54 8.32 -14.34
CA ILE A 203 14.56 9.18 -15.52
C ILE A 203 15.12 8.34 -16.66
N VAL A 204 14.35 8.12 -17.71
CA VAL A 204 14.73 7.32 -18.88
C VAL A 204 14.83 8.24 -20.10
N ALA A 205 16.00 8.29 -20.72
CA ALA A 205 16.17 9.04 -21.96
C ALA A 205 15.83 8.20 -23.21
N THR A 206 15.40 8.87 -24.27
CA THR A 206 15.10 8.20 -25.56
C THR A 206 16.31 7.96 -26.43
N GLY A 207 17.44 8.57 -26.12
CA GLY A 207 18.64 8.66 -26.97
C GLY A 207 19.50 7.40 -27.07
N PHE A 208 18.89 6.21 -27.13
CA PHE A 208 19.59 4.94 -27.40
C PHE A 208 19.62 4.65 -28.91
N THR A 209 20.73 4.11 -29.42
CA THR A 209 20.86 3.70 -30.81
C THR A 209 20.27 2.34 -31.11
N ASP A 210 20.50 1.35 -30.24
CA ASP A 210 20.15 -0.06 -30.47
C ASP A 210 19.11 -0.61 -29.45
N PHE A 211 18.46 0.27 -28.73
CA PHE A 211 17.48 -0.13 -27.70
C PHE A 211 16.27 0.80 -27.70
N ASP A 212 15.08 0.21 -27.64
CA ASP A 212 13.84 0.98 -27.42
C ASP A 212 13.63 1.27 -25.92
N PRO A 213 13.75 2.54 -25.47
CA PRO A 213 13.61 2.92 -24.07
C PRO A 213 12.22 2.59 -23.49
N LEU A 214 11.18 2.52 -24.32
CA LEU A 214 9.83 2.13 -23.86
C LEU A 214 9.76 0.68 -23.41
N ARG A 215 10.67 -0.18 -23.91
CA ARG A 215 10.81 -1.55 -23.44
C ARG A 215 11.25 -1.60 -21.98
N LEU A 216 12.22 -0.76 -21.58
CA LEU A 216 12.63 -0.63 -20.18
C LEU A 216 11.46 -0.13 -19.31
N CYS A 217 10.73 0.89 -19.76
CA CYS A 217 9.57 1.41 -19.05
C CYS A 217 8.51 0.32 -18.83
N SER A 218 8.22 -0.49 -19.86
CA SER A 218 7.30 -1.62 -19.77
C SER A 218 7.78 -2.70 -18.79
N GLN A 219 9.06 -3.05 -18.81
CA GLN A 219 9.66 -4.00 -17.86
C GLN A 219 9.55 -3.51 -16.41
N LEU A 220 9.85 -2.23 -16.16
CA LEU A 220 9.68 -1.61 -14.83
C LEU A 220 8.20 -1.65 -14.36
N ARG A 221 7.23 -1.55 -15.26
CA ARG A 221 5.80 -1.64 -14.92
C ARG A 221 5.32 -3.07 -14.64
N SER A 222 5.98 -4.07 -15.20
CA SER A 222 5.62 -5.48 -15.03
C SER A 222 6.12 -6.10 -13.72
N LEU A 223 7.15 -5.51 -13.08
CA LEU A 223 7.74 -6.04 -11.86
C LEU A 223 7.07 -5.42 -10.61
N ASP A 224 6.66 -6.24 -9.65
CA ASP A 224 5.95 -5.79 -8.43
C ASP A 224 6.69 -4.71 -7.63
N ARG A 225 8.02 -4.79 -7.57
CA ARG A 225 8.85 -3.84 -6.83
C ARG A 225 8.93 -2.45 -7.48
N THR A 226 8.86 -2.37 -8.81
CA THR A 226 9.07 -1.14 -9.57
C THR A 226 7.83 -0.63 -10.28
N ARG A 227 6.73 -1.38 -10.31
CA ARG A 227 5.51 -0.99 -11.03
C ARG A 227 4.91 0.36 -10.63
N PHE A 228 5.17 0.80 -9.41
CA PHE A 228 4.71 2.09 -8.88
C PHE A 228 5.80 3.17 -8.83
N LEU A 229 7.02 2.83 -9.24
CA LEU A 229 8.13 3.76 -9.31
C LEU A 229 7.86 4.81 -10.40
N PRO A 230 7.84 6.11 -10.10
CA PRO A 230 7.65 7.15 -11.10
C PRO A 230 8.72 7.08 -12.18
N ILE A 231 8.29 7.22 -13.44
CA ILE A 231 9.17 7.27 -14.60
C ILE A 231 8.95 8.61 -15.29
N ILE A 232 10.04 9.36 -15.49
CA ILE A 232 10.08 10.58 -16.31
C ILE A 232 10.84 10.23 -17.58
N LEU A 233 10.21 10.43 -18.75
CA LEU A 233 10.85 10.22 -20.04
C LEU A 233 11.53 11.51 -20.50
N VAL A 234 12.78 11.43 -20.91
CA VAL A 234 13.50 12.53 -21.55
C VAL A 234 13.56 12.25 -23.05
N ALA A 235 12.77 12.99 -23.83
CA ALA A 235 12.63 12.80 -25.26
C ALA A 235 13.38 13.89 -26.05
N ASP A 236 13.74 13.57 -27.28
CA ASP A 236 14.22 14.57 -28.24
C ASP A 236 13.03 15.27 -28.91
N GLU A 237 13.25 16.45 -29.50
CA GLU A 237 12.23 17.15 -30.26
C GLU A 237 11.81 16.32 -31.48
N GLY A 238 10.51 16.26 -31.76
CA GLY A 238 9.93 15.43 -32.82
C GLY A 238 9.58 13.98 -32.43
N GLU A 239 9.73 13.61 -31.15
CA GLU A 239 9.38 12.26 -30.65
C GLU A 239 7.98 12.18 -29.98
N GLU A 240 7.02 13.02 -30.41
CA GLU A 240 5.68 13.11 -29.79
C GLU A 240 4.95 11.78 -29.76
N GLU A 241 5.04 10.98 -30.83
CA GLU A 241 4.41 9.65 -30.88
C GLU A 241 5.00 8.70 -29.82
N ARG A 242 6.33 8.77 -29.59
CA ARG A 242 7.00 7.98 -28.58
C ARG A 242 6.58 8.39 -27.16
N ILE A 243 6.43 9.69 -26.93
CA ILE A 243 5.94 10.24 -25.66
C ILE A 243 4.52 9.71 -25.39
N ILE A 244 3.62 9.80 -26.36
CA ILE A 244 2.22 9.34 -26.25
C ILE A 244 2.19 7.85 -25.91
N ARG A 245 2.93 7.02 -26.67
CA ARG A 245 3.02 5.59 -26.41
C ARG A 245 3.60 5.29 -25.01
N GLY A 246 4.58 6.08 -24.57
CA GLY A 246 5.12 5.99 -23.20
C GLY A 246 4.07 6.25 -22.13
N LEU A 247 3.27 7.31 -22.27
CA LEU A 247 2.16 7.63 -21.36
C LEU A 247 1.10 6.52 -21.30
N GLU A 248 0.79 5.90 -22.44
CA GLU A 248 -0.11 4.72 -22.52
C GLU A 248 0.48 3.52 -21.78
N LEU A 249 1.79 3.29 -21.86
CA LEU A 249 2.52 2.26 -21.12
C LEU A 249 2.66 2.56 -19.63
N GLY A 250 2.25 3.77 -19.18
CA GLY A 250 2.22 4.15 -17.78
C GLY A 250 3.44 4.91 -17.28
N ILE A 251 4.22 5.58 -18.15
CA ILE A 251 5.16 6.60 -17.68
C ILE A 251 4.36 7.74 -17.05
N ASN A 252 4.95 8.40 -16.06
CA ASN A 252 4.25 9.38 -15.24
C ASN A 252 4.37 10.79 -15.82
N ASP A 253 5.51 11.08 -16.45
CA ASP A 253 5.80 12.41 -16.96
C ASP A 253 6.85 12.37 -18.07
N TYR A 254 7.06 13.49 -18.78
CA TYR A 254 8.11 13.63 -19.77
C TYR A 254 8.70 15.05 -19.82
N ILE A 255 9.89 15.15 -20.38
CA ILE A 255 10.56 16.44 -20.70
C ILE A 255 11.12 16.32 -22.11
N ILE A 256 10.96 17.39 -22.90
CA ILE A 256 11.55 17.49 -24.24
C ILE A 256 12.86 18.28 -24.15
N ARG A 257 13.87 17.82 -24.83
CA ARG A 257 15.16 18.56 -24.95
C ARG A 257 14.98 19.84 -25.78
N PRO A 258 15.69 20.94 -25.44
CA PRO A 258 16.71 21.05 -24.39
C PRO A 258 16.11 21.06 -22.97
N ILE A 259 16.72 20.30 -22.04
CA ILE A 259 16.25 20.19 -20.67
C ILE A 259 16.54 21.51 -19.93
N ASP A 260 15.52 22.07 -19.34
CA ASP A 260 15.65 23.16 -18.36
C ASP A 260 15.77 22.57 -16.94
N GLN A 261 16.69 23.11 -16.14
CA GLN A 261 16.98 22.61 -14.79
C GLN A 261 15.81 22.84 -13.84
N GLN A 262 15.14 23.99 -13.91
CA GLN A 262 14.03 24.32 -13.02
C GLN A 262 12.81 23.45 -13.34
N GLU A 263 12.49 23.25 -14.60
CA GLU A 263 11.42 22.36 -15.05
C GLU A 263 11.68 20.91 -14.61
N LEU A 264 12.88 20.38 -14.83
CA LEU A 264 13.25 19.02 -14.42
C LEU A 264 13.12 18.84 -12.91
N THR A 265 13.63 19.80 -12.15
CA THR A 265 13.54 19.76 -10.67
C THR A 265 12.09 19.82 -10.18
N ALA A 266 11.26 20.69 -10.77
CA ALA A 266 9.85 20.83 -10.40
C ALA A 266 9.06 19.55 -10.71
N ARG A 267 9.26 18.96 -11.89
CA ARG A 267 8.64 17.66 -12.27
C ARG A 267 9.07 16.54 -11.33
N LEU A 268 10.37 16.43 -11.06
CA LEU A 268 10.90 15.43 -10.13
C LEU A 268 10.24 15.56 -8.75
N ARG A 269 10.18 16.77 -8.19
CA ARG A 269 9.56 17.04 -6.90
C ARG A 269 8.09 16.61 -6.88
N THR A 270 7.34 16.90 -7.94
CA THR A 270 5.93 16.51 -8.08
C THR A 270 5.78 14.98 -8.07
N GLN A 271 6.61 14.26 -8.83
CA GLN A 271 6.56 12.80 -8.91
C GLN A 271 6.97 12.13 -7.59
N VAL A 272 8.04 12.63 -6.96
CA VAL A 272 8.51 12.12 -5.65
C VAL A 272 7.47 12.37 -4.55
N LYS A 273 6.89 13.58 -4.47
CA LYS A 273 5.83 13.90 -3.51
C LYS A 273 4.64 12.95 -3.66
N ARG A 274 4.22 12.69 -4.88
CA ARG A 274 3.12 11.77 -5.20
C ARG A 274 3.45 10.33 -4.82
N LYS A 275 4.67 9.88 -5.12
CA LYS A 275 5.14 8.54 -4.72
C LYS A 275 5.11 8.38 -3.19
N ARG A 276 5.73 9.30 -2.46
CA ARG A 276 5.77 9.26 -0.99
C ARG A 276 4.36 9.24 -0.38
N TYR A 277 3.45 10.05 -0.91
CA TYR A 277 2.06 10.04 -0.47
C TYR A 277 1.36 8.69 -0.71
N ASN A 278 1.52 8.11 -1.90
CA ASN A 278 0.94 6.81 -2.23
C ASN A 278 1.57 5.66 -1.42
N ASP A 279 2.87 5.71 -1.14
CA ASP A 279 3.54 4.73 -0.31
C ASP A 279 3.03 4.81 1.14
N GLN A 280 2.89 6.01 1.70
CA GLN A 280 2.28 6.21 3.03
C GLN A 280 0.86 5.65 3.12
N LEU A 281 0.04 5.85 2.08
CA LEU A 281 -1.31 5.25 2.04
C LEU A 281 -1.26 3.73 2.02
N ARG A 282 -0.36 3.12 1.24
CA ARG A 282 -0.19 1.66 1.18
C ARG A 282 0.28 1.10 2.51
N ASP A 283 1.28 1.73 3.12
CA ASP A 283 1.80 1.33 4.42
C ASP A 283 0.72 1.43 5.50
N SER A 284 -0.08 2.49 5.50
CA SER A 284 -1.21 2.65 6.41
C SER A 284 -2.25 1.55 6.23
N VAL A 285 -2.59 1.19 4.99
CA VAL A 285 -3.50 0.06 4.70
C VAL A 285 -2.89 -1.27 5.14
N ALA A 286 -1.61 -1.50 4.86
CA ALA A 286 -0.91 -2.73 5.25
C ALA A 286 -0.85 -2.88 6.79
N GLN A 287 -0.46 -1.83 7.50
CA GLN A 287 -0.45 -1.80 8.97
C GLN A 287 -1.81 -2.07 9.57
N THR A 288 -2.86 -1.54 8.94
CA THR A 288 -4.23 -1.78 9.42
C THR A 288 -4.67 -3.21 9.22
N ILE A 289 -4.37 -3.81 8.07
CA ILE A 289 -4.64 -5.24 7.83
C ILE A 289 -3.87 -6.05 8.87
N GLU A 290 -2.61 -5.71 9.13
CA GLU A 290 -1.79 -6.39 10.13
C GLU A 290 -2.40 -6.28 11.53
N MET A 291 -2.80 -5.08 11.98
CA MET A 291 -3.49 -4.88 13.27
C MET A 291 -4.87 -5.57 13.33
N ALA A 292 -5.56 -5.68 12.20
CA ALA A 292 -6.85 -6.38 12.14
C ALA A 292 -6.72 -7.91 12.20
N VAL A 293 -5.54 -8.44 11.92
CA VAL A 293 -5.26 -9.88 11.74
C VAL A 293 -4.36 -10.44 12.83
N ILE A 294 -3.44 -9.62 13.37
CA ILE A 294 -2.41 -10.04 14.32
C ILE A 294 -2.75 -9.56 15.74
N ASP A 295 -2.44 -10.35 16.74
CA ASP A 295 -2.48 -9.97 18.16
C ASP A 295 -1.22 -9.17 18.52
N GLY A 296 -1.38 -7.93 18.93
CA GLY A 296 -0.29 -6.97 19.17
C GLY A 296 0.69 -7.39 20.27
N LEU A 297 0.31 -8.26 21.21
CA LEU A 297 1.19 -8.74 22.27
C LEU A 297 2.05 -9.92 21.81
N THR A 298 1.45 -10.89 21.14
CA THR A 298 2.06 -12.20 20.88
C THR A 298 2.58 -12.36 19.44
N GLY A 299 2.13 -11.49 18.52
CA GLY A 299 2.46 -11.59 17.10
C GLY A 299 1.84 -12.82 16.41
N LEU A 300 0.96 -13.57 17.05
CA LEU A 300 0.12 -14.60 16.42
C LEU A 300 -1.09 -13.97 15.77
N HIS A 301 -1.86 -14.74 15.01
CA HIS A 301 -3.15 -14.24 14.54
C HIS A 301 -4.11 -14.01 15.70
N ASN A 302 -4.99 -13.03 15.55
CA ASN A 302 -6.00 -12.73 16.54
C ASN A 302 -7.28 -13.57 16.32
N ARG A 303 -8.22 -13.51 17.28
CA ARG A 303 -9.49 -14.22 17.23
C ARG A 303 -10.31 -13.90 15.98
N ARG A 304 -10.35 -12.61 15.57
CA ARG A 304 -11.13 -12.19 14.38
C ARG A 304 -10.65 -12.89 13.12
N TYR A 305 -9.35 -13.06 12.98
CA TYR A 305 -8.77 -13.77 11.84
C TYR A 305 -9.11 -15.28 11.90
N LEU A 306 -9.05 -15.89 13.09
CA LEU A 306 -9.48 -17.27 13.27
C LEU A 306 -10.94 -17.46 12.83
N ASP A 307 -11.87 -16.63 13.33
CA ASP A 307 -13.29 -16.74 13.03
C ASP A 307 -13.59 -16.64 11.53
N SER A 308 -12.86 -15.78 10.80
CA SER A 308 -13.02 -15.62 9.36
C SER A 308 -12.39 -16.75 8.53
N HIS A 309 -11.29 -17.34 8.99
CA HIS A 309 -10.54 -18.34 8.23
C HIS A 309 -10.91 -19.78 8.55
N LEU A 310 -11.34 -20.07 9.76
CA LEU A 310 -11.66 -21.42 10.19
C LEU A 310 -12.77 -22.04 9.34
N GLN A 311 -13.81 -21.28 8.99
CA GLN A 311 -14.88 -21.74 8.09
C GLN A 311 -14.31 -22.14 6.71
N THR A 312 -13.44 -21.31 6.14
CA THR A 312 -12.81 -21.59 4.85
C THR A 312 -11.95 -22.86 4.86
N LEU A 313 -11.17 -23.05 5.93
CA LEU A 313 -10.34 -24.24 6.11
C LEU A 313 -11.20 -25.50 6.29
N PHE A 314 -12.27 -25.38 7.05
CA PHE A 314 -13.24 -26.45 7.29
C PHE A 314 -13.91 -26.88 5.98
N ASP A 315 -14.50 -25.94 5.22
CA ASP A 315 -15.18 -26.20 3.95
C ASP A 315 -14.24 -26.85 2.92
N ARG A 316 -13.00 -26.37 2.87
CA ARG A 316 -11.96 -26.97 2.02
C ARG A 316 -11.63 -28.39 2.39
N SER A 317 -11.57 -28.70 3.70
CA SER A 317 -11.33 -30.05 4.19
C SER A 317 -12.46 -30.99 3.85
N VAL A 318 -13.70 -30.56 4.05
CA VAL A 318 -14.91 -31.31 3.69
C VAL A 318 -14.94 -31.59 2.18
N ALA A 319 -14.78 -30.56 1.35
CA ALA A 319 -14.83 -30.66 -0.12
C ALA A 319 -13.74 -31.61 -0.69
N ARG A 320 -12.56 -31.59 -0.08
CA ARG A 320 -11.41 -32.42 -0.50
C ARG A 320 -11.32 -33.76 0.22
N ARG A 321 -12.23 -34.03 1.16
CA ARG A 321 -12.23 -35.23 2.04
C ARG A 321 -10.90 -35.41 2.79
N ARG A 322 -10.27 -34.30 3.19
CA ARG A 322 -9.02 -34.31 3.93
C ARG A 322 -9.24 -34.08 5.43
N PRO A 323 -8.37 -34.61 6.30
CA PRO A 323 -8.50 -34.42 7.73
C PRO A 323 -8.23 -32.95 8.10
N LEU A 324 -8.92 -32.47 9.12
CA LEU A 324 -8.68 -31.20 9.78
C LEU A 324 -8.74 -31.44 11.26
N SER A 325 -7.72 -31.00 11.99
CA SER A 325 -7.68 -31.05 13.45
C SER A 325 -7.54 -29.65 14.03
N LEU A 326 -8.00 -29.49 15.25
CA LEU A 326 -7.93 -28.24 15.99
C LEU A 326 -7.53 -28.55 17.44
N MET A 327 -6.66 -27.71 18.02
CA MET A 327 -6.39 -27.72 19.46
C MET A 327 -6.68 -26.35 20.05
N ILE A 328 -7.21 -26.35 21.27
CA ILE A 328 -7.33 -25.17 22.14
C ILE A 328 -6.39 -25.40 23.31
N THR A 329 -5.58 -24.40 23.64
CA THR A 329 -4.60 -24.44 24.72
C THR A 329 -4.88 -23.32 25.69
N ASP A 330 -4.59 -23.56 26.98
CA ASP A 330 -4.76 -22.59 28.06
C ASP A 330 -3.61 -22.73 29.06
N LEU A 331 -2.95 -21.58 29.37
CA LEU A 331 -1.84 -21.54 30.33
C LEU A 331 -2.34 -21.79 31.75
N ASP A 332 -1.89 -22.87 32.35
CA ASP A 332 -2.33 -23.25 33.67
C ASP A 332 -1.96 -22.23 34.74
N ARG A 333 -2.96 -21.85 35.55
CA ARG A 333 -2.81 -20.89 36.64
C ARG A 333 -2.27 -19.53 36.26
N PHE A 334 -2.52 -19.05 35.02
CA PHE A 334 -2.02 -17.79 34.51
C PHE A 334 -2.41 -16.58 35.36
N LYS A 335 -3.62 -16.60 35.96
CA LYS A 335 -4.03 -15.59 36.93
C LYS A 335 -3.06 -15.50 38.13
N SER A 336 -2.60 -16.63 38.64
CA SER A 336 -1.63 -16.65 39.75
C SER A 336 -0.28 -16.06 39.34
N ILE A 337 0.14 -16.23 38.08
CA ILE A 337 1.34 -15.60 37.53
C ILE A 337 1.19 -14.09 37.55
N ASN A 338 0.06 -13.57 37.04
CA ASN A 338 -0.24 -12.14 37.07
C ASN A 338 -0.30 -11.60 38.51
N ASP A 339 -0.96 -12.29 39.41
CA ASP A 339 -1.10 -11.88 40.82
C ASP A 339 0.28 -11.81 41.52
N THR A 340 1.23 -12.68 41.14
CA THR A 340 2.55 -12.79 41.79
C THR A 340 3.62 -11.88 41.11
N HIS A 341 3.59 -11.76 39.78
CA HIS A 341 4.65 -11.13 38.99
C HIS A 341 4.20 -9.87 38.24
N GLY A 342 2.94 -9.45 38.42
CA GLY A 342 2.33 -8.34 37.71
C GLY A 342 1.93 -8.69 36.28
N HIS A 343 1.21 -7.80 35.63
CA HIS A 343 0.78 -7.95 34.24
C HIS A 343 1.95 -8.01 33.26
N ASP A 344 3.01 -7.25 33.51
CA ASP A 344 4.22 -7.28 32.65
C ASP A 344 4.87 -8.68 32.63
N GLY A 345 4.93 -9.34 33.81
CA GLY A 345 5.43 -10.72 33.90
C GLY A 345 4.50 -11.72 33.19
N GLY A 346 3.19 -11.54 33.27
CA GLY A 346 2.23 -12.31 32.48
C GLY A 346 2.38 -12.10 30.98
N ASP A 347 2.60 -10.86 30.55
CA ASP A 347 2.83 -10.52 29.17
C ASP A 347 4.10 -11.20 28.60
N ASP A 348 5.17 -11.26 29.38
CA ASP A 348 6.40 -11.98 29.00
C ASP A 348 6.13 -13.49 28.82
N VAL A 349 5.32 -14.08 29.70
CA VAL A 349 4.87 -15.48 29.57
C VAL A 349 4.08 -15.69 28.28
N LEU A 350 3.14 -14.80 27.96
CA LEU A 350 2.34 -14.90 26.73
C LEU A 350 3.19 -14.76 25.47
N ARG A 351 4.15 -13.83 25.46
CA ARG A 351 5.08 -13.66 24.33
C ARG A 351 5.94 -14.91 24.13
N GLU A 352 6.51 -15.44 25.20
CA GLU A 352 7.38 -16.62 25.12
C GLU A 352 6.57 -17.88 24.76
N PHE A 353 5.37 -18.07 25.29
CA PHE A 353 4.49 -19.17 24.90
C PHE A 353 4.16 -19.10 23.40
N ALA A 354 3.76 -17.96 22.90
CA ALA A 354 3.47 -17.75 21.48
C ALA A 354 4.68 -18.06 20.58
N ARG A 355 5.89 -17.66 21.02
CA ARG A 355 7.15 -17.96 20.32
C ARG A 355 7.41 -19.45 20.25
N ARG A 356 7.21 -20.18 21.37
CA ARG A 356 7.38 -21.65 21.45
C ARG A 356 6.30 -22.35 20.62
N LEU A 357 5.05 -21.89 20.71
CA LEU A 357 3.95 -22.43 19.92
C LEU A 357 4.26 -22.35 18.42
N ARG A 358 4.69 -21.17 17.93
CA ARG A 358 5.03 -20.95 16.52
C ARG A 358 6.16 -21.86 16.03
N LYS A 359 7.15 -22.18 16.86
CA LYS A 359 8.23 -23.13 16.53
C LYS A 359 7.77 -24.59 16.42
N ASN A 360 6.65 -24.94 17.05
CA ASN A 360 6.14 -26.30 17.11
C ASN A 360 5.01 -26.60 16.11
N VAL A 361 4.57 -25.59 15.33
CA VAL A 361 3.56 -25.74 14.30
C VAL A 361 4.16 -25.50 12.91
N ARG A 362 3.50 -26.00 11.86
CA ARG A 362 3.94 -25.83 10.47
C ARG A 362 3.53 -24.46 9.93
N GLY A 363 4.16 -23.98 8.86
CA GLY A 363 3.78 -22.74 8.20
C GLY A 363 2.36 -22.72 7.62
N ILE A 364 1.76 -23.91 7.38
CA ILE A 364 0.38 -24.06 6.91
C ILE A 364 -0.63 -24.11 8.05
N ASP A 365 -0.17 -24.33 9.31
CA ASP A 365 -1.03 -24.37 10.46
C ASP A 365 -1.36 -22.94 10.91
N LEU A 366 -2.60 -22.71 11.31
CA LEU A 366 -3.06 -21.41 11.76
C LEU A 366 -3.00 -21.32 13.27
N ALA A 367 -2.03 -20.60 13.81
CA ALA A 367 -1.88 -20.35 15.24
C ALA A 367 -2.43 -18.97 15.62
N CYS A 368 -3.36 -18.93 16.57
CA CYS A 368 -4.07 -17.72 16.99
C CYS A 368 -4.07 -17.56 18.50
N ARG A 369 -4.02 -16.32 18.99
CA ARG A 369 -4.43 -16.00 20.34
C ARG A 369 -5.95 -15.79 20.36
N PHE A 370 -6.66 -16.64 21.10
CA PHE A 370 -8.11 -16.63 21.12
C PHE A 370 -8.67 -15.59 22.11
N GLY A 371 -7.96 -15.40 23.24
CA GLY A 371 -8.25 -14.35 24.23
C GLY A 371 -7.52 -14.65 25.53
N GLY A 372 -7.15 -13.63 26.29
CA GLY A 372 -6.45 -13.80 27.57
C GLY A 372 -5.23 -14.73 27.46
N GLU A 373 -5.34 -15.90 28.08
CA GLU A 373 -4.31 -16.96 28.13
C GLU A 373 -4.62 -18.15 27.21
N GLU A 374 -5.65 -18.02 26.35
CA GLU A 374 -6.09 -19.09 25.45
C GLU A 374 -5.57 -18.92 24.04
N PHE A 375 -5.09 -20.01 23.44
CA PHE A 375 -4.62 -20.07 22.08
C PHE A 375 -5.26 -21.21 21.31
N VAL A 376 -5.49 -21.01 20.01
CA VAL A 376 -6.06 -22.00 19.10
C VAL A 376 -5.10 -22.28 17.97
N VAL A 377 -4.90 -23.55 17.64
CA VAL A 377 -4.15 -23.97 16.45
C VAL A 377 -5.05 -24.82 15.57
N VAL A 378 -5.23 -24.41 14.34
CA VAL A 378 -5.93 -25.19 13.31
C VAL A 378 -4.89 -25.86 12.44
N MET A 379 -5.00 -27.16 12.25
CA MET A 379 -4.03 -28.01 11.54
C MET A 379 -4.71 -28.67 10.32
N PRO A 380 -4.64 -28.04 9.14
CA PRO A 380 -5.13 -28.65 7.91
C PRO A 380 -4.33 -29.92 7.56
N ASP A 381 -4.97 -30.84 6.84
CA ASP A 381 -4.37 -32.08 6.36
C ASP A 381 -3.70 -32.90 7.50
N THR A 382 -4.29 -32.83 8.72
CA THR A 382 -3.72 -33.45 9.93
C THR A 382 -4.76 -34.34 10.61
N GLU A 383 -4.43 -35.64 10.74
CA GLU A 383 -5.28 -36.63 11.42
C GLU A 383 -5.22 -36.47 12.95
N ALA A 384 -6.25 -36.96 13.63
CA ALA A 384 -6.40 -36.83 15.08
C ALA A 384 -5.16 -37.30 15.87
N HIS A 385 -4.63 -38.48 15.55
CA HIS A 385 -3.48 -39.04 16.26
C HIS A 385 -2.16 -38.24 16.05
N ILE A 386 -2.06 -37.53 14.91
CA ILE A 386 -0.92 -36.62 14.65
C ILE A 386 -1.10 -35.32 15.42
N ALA A 387 -2.33 -34.78 15.44
CA ALA A 387 -2.65 -33.56 16.19
C ALA A 387 -2.40 -33.76 17.69
N GLU A 388 -2.75 -34.92 18.24
CA GLU A 388 -2.49 -35.30 19.65
C GLU A 388 -0.97 -35.35 19.92
N LYS A 389 -0.15 -35.94 19.02
CA LYS A 389 1.32 -35.93 19.15
C LYS A 389 1.91 -34.52 19.10
N VAL A 390 1.37 -33.64 18.24
CA VAL A 390 1.80 -32.24 18.19
C VAL A 390 1.44 -31.51 19.48
N ALA A 391 0.24 -31.71 19.99
CA ALA A 391 -0.23 -31.15 21.26
C ALA A 391 0.64 -31.62 22.44
N GLU A 392 0.95 -32.91 22.54
CA GLU A 392 1.80 -33.45 23.59
C GLU A 392 3.24 -32.94 23.50
N ARG A 393 3.80 -32.79 22.30
CA ARG A 393 5.11 -32.17 22.10
C ARG A 393 5.14 -30.73 22.59
N ILE A 394 4.10 -29.95 22.31
CA ILE A 394 3.96 -28.57 22.81
C ILE A 394 3.90 -28.58 24.32
N ARG A 395 2.98 -29.37 24.91
CA ARG A 395 2.81 -29.48 26.35
C ARG A 395 4.12 -29.82 27.07
N ALA A 396 4.79 -30.89 26.62
CA ALA A 396 6.04 -31.36 27.21
C ALA A 396 7.18 -30.32 27.05
N GLY A 397 7.24 -29.62 25.91
CA GLY A 397 8.21 -28.55 25.69
C GLY A 397 7.98 -27.34 26.60
N ILE A 398 6.72 -27.00 26.87
CA ILE A 398 6.35 -25.92 27.79
C ILE A 398 6.73 -26.29 29.24
N GLU A 399 6.42 -27.52 29.69
CA GLU A 399 6.73 -28.00 31.02
C GLU A 399 8.26 -28.09 31.26
N LYS A 400 9.03 -28.55 30.26
CA LYS A 400 10.46 -28.85 30.38
C LYS A 400 11.31 -27.59 30.51
N GLU A 401 10.99 -26.55 29.79
CA GLU A 401 11.82 -25.34 29.69
C GLU A 401 11.20 -24.19 30.50
N PRO A 402 11.89 -23.65 31.51
CA PRO A 402 11.37 -22.53 32.29
C PRO A 402 11.20 -21.27 31.41
N PHE A 403 10.34 -20.38 31.86
CA PHE A 403 10.08 -19.07 31.24
C PHE A 403 10.89 -18.00 31.96
N MET A 404 11.57 -17.16 31.20
CA MET A 404 12.31 -16.00 31.73
C MET A 404 11.39 -14.77 31.67
N ILE A 405 11.16 -14.11 32.79
CA ILE A 405 10.29 -12.93 32.90
C ILE A 405 11.03 -11.74 33.51
N GLY A 406 10.64 -10.54 33.10
CA GLY A 406 11.22 -9.28 33.54
C GLY A 406 12.65 -9.05 33.09
N SER A 407 13.15 -7.84 33.30
CA SER A 407 14.54 -7.44 32.96
C SER A 407 15.60 -8.16 33.79
N SER A 408 15.23 -8.67 34.96
CA SER A 408 16.11 -9.46 35.84
C SER A 408 16.26 -10.92 35.42
N GLY A 409 15.48 -11.38 34.43
CA GLY A 409 15.52 -12.76 33.95
C GLY A 409 15.08 -13.77 35.00
N LEU A 410 14.02 -13.47 35.76
CA LEU A 410 13.48 -14.42 36.74
C LEU A 410 12.91 -15.64 36.01
N SER A 411 13.34 -16.82 36.47
CA SER A 411 12.92 -18.12 35.91
C SER A 411 11.68 -18.65 36.60
N ILE A 412 10.61 -18.93 35.85
CA ILE A 412 9.37 -19.55 36.36
C ILE A 412 8.96 -20.77 35.55
N ASN A 413 8.33 -21.73 36.21
CA ASN A 413 7.77 -22.91 35.56
C ASN A 413 6.31 -22.65 35.17
N VAL A 414 5.98 -22.93 33.92
CA VAL A 414 4.64 -22.80 33.38
C VAL A 414 4.20 -24.13 32.79
N THR A 415 2.94 -24.48 32.92
CA THR A 415 2.33 -25.64 32.26
C THR A 415 1.15 -25.22 31.41
N VAL A 416 0.71 -26.11 30.53
CA VAL A 416 -0.39 -25.85 29.62
C VAL A 416 -1.34 -27.04 29.57
N SER A 417 -2.65 -26.78 29.63
CA SER A 417 -3.67 -27.75 29.33
C SER A 417 -4.13 -27.64 27.89
N VAL A 418 -4.34 -28.78 27.21
CA VAL A 418 -4.66 -28.82 25.79
C VAL A 418 -5.83 -29.72 25.52
N GLY A 419 -6.84 -29.18 24.79
CA GLY A 419 -7.96 -29.93 24.24
C GLY A 419 -7.81 -30.09 22.73
N VAL A 420 -7.91 -31.30 22.21
CA VAL A 420 -7.79 -31.60 20.77
C VAL A 420 -9.10 -32.15 20.23
N SER A 421 -9.48 -31.71 19.04
CA SER A 421 -10.61 -32.26 18.28
C SER A 421 -10.24 -32.41 16.80
N SER A 422 -10.94 -33.28 16.11
CA SER A 422 -10.79 -33.48 14.67
C SER A 422 -12.14 -33.56 14.00
N ILE A 423 -12.17 -33.19 12.70
CA ILE A 423 -13.39 -33.24 11.89
C ILE A 423 -13.95 -34.65 11.81
N ARG A 424 -15.27 -34.79 11.99
CA ARG A 424 -16.01 -36.05 11.80
C ARG A 424 -16.44 -36.18 10.35
N ARG A 425 -16.40 -37.41 9.85
CA ARG A 425 -16.98 -37.70 8.54
C ARG A 425 -18.52 -37.68 8.63
N GLY A 426 -19.16 -36.88 7.80
CA GLY A 426 -20.60 -36.70 7.77
C GLY A 426 -21.05 -35.27 8.04
N ALA A 427 -22.05 -35.11 8.87
CA ALA A 427 -22.58 -33.78 9.20
C ALA A 427 -21.85 -33.19 10.43
N ASP A 428 -20.70 -32.61 10.22
CA ASP A 428 -19.96 -31.85 11.25
C ASP A 428 -19.97 -30.36 10.92
N THR A 429 -19.84 -29.49 11.89
CA THR A 429 -19.78 -28.03 11.75
C THR A 429 -18.57 -27.48 12.48
N VAL A 430 -18.19 -26.23 12.14
CA VAL A 430 -17.10 -25.50 12.81
C VAL A 430 -17.41 -25.36 14.29
N GLU A 431 -18.65 -25.06 14.66
CA GLU A 431 -19.11 -24.90 16.04
C GLU A 431 -18.97 -26.19 16.82
N GLU A 432 -19.32 -27.32 16.22
CA GLU A 432 -19.19 -28.64 16.87
C GLU A 432 -17.72 -29.03 17.03
N LEU A 433 -16.89 -28.77 16.06
CA LEU A 433 -15.43 -28.97 16.10
C LEU A 433 -14.83 -28.17 17.27
N MET A 434 -15.10 -26.86 17.33
CA MET A 434 -14.63 -25.96 18.40
C MET A 434 -15.16 -26.44 19.78
N LYS A 435 -16.44 -26.74 19.88
CA LYS A 435 -17.07 -27.22 21.13
C LYS A 435 -16.42 -28.50 21.66
N ARG A 436 -16.07 -29.44 20.77
CA ARG A 436 -15.40 -30.68 21.21
C ARG A 436 -13.99 -30.41 21.75
N ALA A 437 -13.26 -29.49 21.15
CA ALA A 437 -11.94 -29.08 21.65
C ALA A 437 -12.06 -28.37 23.01
N ASP A 438 -13.06 -27.51 23.18
CA ASP A 438 -13.32 -26.82 24.45
C ASP A 438 -13.67 -27.79 25.58
N VAL A 439 -14.56 -28.77 25.32
CA VAL A 439 -14.90 -29.84 26.30
C VAL A 439 -13.64 -30.63 26.64
N ALA A 440 -12.80 -30.97 25.68
CA ALA A 440 -11.54 -31.67 25.94
C ALA A 440 -10.58 -30.84 26.80
N LEU A 441 -10.47 -29.53 26.54
CA LEU A 441 -9.67 -28.61 27.35
C LEU A 441 -10.21 -28.53 28.79
N TYR A 442 -11.52 -28.44 28.95
CA TYR A 442 -12.14 -28.46 30.28
C TYR A 442 -11.81 -29.74 31.05
N GLU A 443 -11.88 -30.90 30.39
CA GLU A 443 -11.47 -32.19 31.00
C GLU A 443 -9.97 -32.21 31.35
N ALA A 444 -9.09 -31.62 30.51
CA ALA A 444 -7.69 -31.49 30.83
C ALA A 444 -7.47 -30.66 32.11
N LYS A 445 -8.17 -29.53 32.24
CA LYS A 445 -8.10 -28.64 33.41
C LYS A 445 -8.64 -29.32 34.68
N THR A 446 -9.78 -29.97 34.61
CA THR A 446 -10.39 -30.65 35.77
C THR A 446 -9.69 -31.94 36.15
N GLY A 447 -9.11 -32.64 35.19
CA GLY A 447 -8.35 -33.88 35.42
C GLY A 447 -6.97 -33.67 36.07
N GLY A 448 -6.58 -32.43 36.43
CA GLY A 448 -5.31 -32.15 37.13
C GLY A 448 -4.35 -31.24 36.36
N ARG A 449 -4.77 -30.67 35.24
CA ARG A 449 -3.97 -29.77 34.37
C ARG A 449 -2.75 -30.44 33.74
N ASN A 450 -1.91 -29.66 33.06
CA ASN A 450 -0.65 -30.09 32.41
C ASN A 450 -0.83 -31.42 31.63
N ARG A 451 -1.83 -31.45 30.75
CA ARG A 451 -2.15 -32.65 29.94
C ARG A 451 -2.87 -32.32 28.65
N VAL A 452 -2.79 -33.28 27.75
CA VAL A 452 -3.57 -33.28 26.52
C VAL A 452 -4.77 -34.20 26.68
N VAL A 453 -5.94 -33.74 26.28
CA VAL A 453 -7.15 -34.58 26.15
C VAL A 453 -7.60 -34.45 24.69
N ALA A 454 -7.77 -35.58 24.01
CA ALA A 454 -8.30 -35.64 22.66
C ALA A 454 -9.70 -36.23 22.64
N LYS A 455 -10.61 -35.57 21.94
CA LYS A 455 -11.94 -36.13 21.62
C LYS A 455 -11.86 -36.73 20.22
N ALA A 456 -11.86 -38.05 20.19
CA ALA A 456 -11.87 -38.79 18.93
C ALA A 456 -13.05 -38.36 18.02
N ALA A 457 -12.80 -38.45 16.70
CA ALA A 457 -13.78 -38.17 15.66
C ALA A 457 -15.01 -39.05 15.78
#